data_78494ea9bb77ad7c575a4da9b3f5d709
#
_entry.id   78494ea9bb77ad7c575a4da9b3f5d709
#
_cell.length_a   1.000
_cell.length_b   1.000
_cell.length_c   1.000
_cell.angle_alpha   90.00
_cell.angle_beta   90.00
_cell.angle_gamma   90.00
#
_symmetry.space_group_name_H-M   'P 1'
#
loop_
_entity.id
_entity.type
_entity.pdbx_description
1 polymer ?
#
loop_
_entity_poly.entity_id
_entity_poly.type
_entity_poly.pdbx_seq_one_letter_code
_entity_poly.pdbx_strand_id
1 'polypeptide(L)'
;DTIRDGHPDTPIVVISPIICPAAEDHSGPTLPNLDGRFDVVERPDELTVGALSLERIRELLAIVVVQRRAAGDSNLQYLHGHELFGAADVDDLPDGLHPNSAGYQRMGERFVSYAFAPSGPFGRPVA
;
A
#
# COMPACT_ATOMS: atom_id res chain seq x y z
N ASP A 1 -18.69 5.19 7.94
CA ASP A 1 -18.47 4.27 7.36
C ASP A 1 -19.32 3.54 6.31
N THR A 2 -19.53 4.21 5.21
CA THR A 2 -20.41 3.80 4.11
C THR A 2 -20.24 2.34 3.65
N ILE A 3 -18.98 1.83 3.60
CA ILE A 3 -18.77 0.41 3.25
C ILE A 3 -19.32 -0.50 4.34
N ARG A 4 -19.04 -0.20 5.60
CA ARG A 4 -19.49 -1.03 6.73
C ARG A 4 -20.99 -0.99 6.95
N ASP A 5 -21.64 0.12 6.59
CA ASP A 5 -23.10 0.25 6.69
C ASP A 5 -23.83 -0.74 5.76
N GLY A 6 -23.24 -1.01 4.57
CA GLY A 6 -23.78 -1.99 3.62
C GLY A 6 -23.18 -3.40 3.75
N HIS A 7 -22.00 -3.53 4.34
CA HIS A 7 -21.23 -4.78 4.42
C HIS A 7 -20.56 -4.96 5.79
N PRO A 8 -21.35 -5.15 6.86
CA PRO A 8 -20.84 -5.14 8.24
C PRO A 8 -19.80 -6.23 8.52
N ASP A 9 -19.97 -7.41 7.93
CA ASP A 9 -19.16 -8.60 8.24
C ASP A 9 -18.14 -8.95 7.14
N THR A 10 -18.11 -8.21 6.03
CA THR A 10 -17.21 -8.51 4.92
C THR A 10 -15.76 -8.27 5.32
N PRO A 11 -14.85 -9.25 5.15
CA PRO A 11 -13.43 -9.02 5.37
C PRO A 11 -12.89 -7.92 4.44
N ILE A 12 -12.14 -6.98 5.01
CA ILE A 12 -11.49 -5.89 4.28
C ILE A 12 -10.00 -5.91 4.62
N VAL A 13 -9.15 -5.83 3.59
CA VAL A 13 -7.72 -5.62 3.75
C VAL A 13 -7.37 -4.24 3.21
N VAL A 14 -6.83 -3.40 4.06
CA VAL A 14 -6.23 -2.11 3.67
C VAL A 14 -4.77 -2.38 3.32
N ILE A 15 -4.43 -2.19 2.06
CA ILE A 15 -3.06 -2.33 1.57
C ILE A 15 -2.47 -0.92 1.43
N SER A 16 -1.36 -0.67 2.11
CA SER A 16 -0.65 0.60 1.96
C SER A 16 0.22 0.62 0.69
N PRO A 17 0.72 1.79 0.26
CA PRO A 17 1.56 1.87 -0.93
C PRO A 17 2.76 0.92 -0.90
N ILE A 18 3.06 0.32 -2.06
CA ILE A 18 4.33 -0.37 -2.30
C ILE A 18 5.49 0.64 -2.34
N ILE A 19 6.73 0.16 -2.43
CA ILE A 19 7.88 1.05 -2.50
C ILE A 19 7.88 1.88 -3.80
N CYS A 20 8.19 3.16 -3.67
CA CYS A 20 8.63 4.02 -4.76
C CYS A 20 9.77 4.88 -4.22
N PRO A 21 11.04 4.56 -4.55
CA PRO A 21 12.20 5.19 -3.92
C PRO A 21 12.20 6.71 -3.96
N ALA A 22 11.70 7.30 -5.06
CA ALA A 22 11.63 8.75 -5.22
C ALA A 22 10.59 9.43 -4.30
N ALA A 23 9.58 8.70 -3.83
CA ALA A 23 8.42 9.25 -3.09
C ALA A 23 8.34 8.77 -1.63
N GLU A 24 9.33 8.01 -1.15
CA GLU A 24 9.29 7.43 0.19
C GLU A 24 9.19 8.50 1.27
N ASP A 25 10.09 9.45 1.25
CA ASP A 25 10.24 10.55 2.21
C ASP A 25 9.88 11.93 1.63
N HIS A 26 9.55 12.00 0.33
CA HIS A 26 9.16 13.22 -0.35
C HIS A 26 7.68 13.19 -0.72
N SER A 27 7.02 14.33 -0.51
CA SER A 27 5.63 14.53 -0.93
C SER A 27 5.59 15.34 -2.22
N GLY A 28 4.76 14.91 -3.17
CA GLY A 28 4.57 15.64 -4.43
C GLY A 28 4.10 14.73 -5.56
N PRO A 29 3.74 15.31 -6.70
CA PRO A 29 3.43 14.51 -7.87
C PRO A 29 4.70 13.85 -8.42
N THR A 30 4.59 12.63 -8.88
CA THR A 30 5.63 11.97 -9.66
C THR A 30 5.41 12.27 -11.14
N LEU A 31 6.47 12.75 -11.82
CA LEU A 31 6.46 13.02 -13.25
C LEU A 31 7.63 12.30 -13.93
N PRO A 32 7.47 11.88 -15.20
CA PRO A 32 8.56 11.28 -15.94
C PRO A 32 9.64 12.33 -16.24
N ASN A 33 10.89 11.95 -16.02
CA ASN A 33 12.08 12.71 -16.40
C ASN A 33 12.53 12.37 -17.82
N LEU A 34 13.62 13.00 -18.27
CA LEU A 34 14.17 12.80 -19.63
C LEU A 34 14.70 11.39 -19.88
N ASP A 35 15.03 10.65 -18.82
CA ASP A 35 15.53 9.27 -18.89
C ASP A 35 14.39 8.24 -18.85
N GLY A 36 13.13 8.70 -18.83
CA GLY A 36 11.94 7.85 -18.73
C GLY A 36 11.70 7.26 -17.34
N ARG A 37 12.37 7.78 -16.33
CA ARG A 37 12.13 7.43 -14.92
C ARG A 37 11.20 8.45 -14.28
N PHE A 38 10.52 8.04 -13.22
CA PHE A 38 9.66 8.93 -12.45
C PHE A 38 10.42 9.52 -11.27
N ASP A 39 10.33 10.84 -11.13
CA ASP A 39 10.85 11.59 -9.99
C ASP A 39 9.74 12.41 -9.34
N VAL A 40 9.89 12.69 -8.04
CA VAL A 40 9.00 13.62 -7.35
C VAL A 40 9.37 15.05 -7.75
N VAL A 41 8.38 15.82 -8.15
CA VAL A 41 8.55 17.24 -8.47
C VAL A 41 8.33 18.05 -7.21
N GLU A 42 9.36 18.79 -6.80
CA GLU A 42 9.25 19.73 -5.70
C GLU A 42 8.22 20.83 -6.02
N ARG A 43 7.46 21.21 -5.02
CA ARG A 43 6.49 22.29 -5.08
C ARG A 43 6.82 23.35 -4.03
N PRO A 44 6.42 24.61 -4.26
CA PRO A 44 6.47 25.63 -3.22
C PRO A 44 5.79 25.17 -1.94
N ASP A 45 6.31 25.54 -0.79
CA ASP A 45 5.83 25.10 0.53
C ASP A 45 4.33 25.34 0.72
N GLU A 46 3.79 26.41 0.15
CA GLU A 46 2.37 26.75 0.22
C GLU A 46 1.47 25.71 -0.47
N LEU A 47 2.01 24.96 -1.44
CA LEU A 47 1.31 23.92 -2.17
C LEU A 47 1.57 22.51 -1.61
N THR A 48 2.46 22.37 -0.63
CA THR A 48 2.78 21.09 0.04
C THR A 48 2.01 20.90 1.34
N VAL A 49 1.24 21.89 1.79
CA VAL A 49 0.44 21.80 3.01
C VAL A 49 -0.54 20.63 2.90
N GLY A 50 -0.36 19.63 3.76
CA GLY A 50 -1.17 18.40 3.76
C GLY A 50 -0.76 17.35 2.74
N ALA A 51 0.28 17.58 1.92
CA ALA A 51 0.85 16.55 1.06
C ALA A 51 1.57 15.48 1.91
N LEU A 52 1.46 14.22 1.50
CA LEU A 52 2.00 13.09 2.24
C LEU A 52 3.05 12.37 1.43
N SER A 53 4.16 11.98 2.06
CA SER A 53 5.09 10.99 1.55
C SER A 53 4.48 9.58 1.65
N LEU A 54 5.03 8.61 0.93
CA LEU A 54 4.53 7.22 1.01
C LEU A 54 4.74 6.63 2.41
N GLU A 55 5.83 6.94 3.07
CA GLU A 55 6.08 6.54 4.45
C GLU A 55 4.96 7.06 5.37
N ARG A 56 4.63 8.35 5.26
CA ARG A 56 3.56 8.95 6.07
C ARG A 56 2.17 8.37 5.76
N ILE A 57 1.90 8.04 4.50
CA ILE A 57 0.65 7.36 4.12
C ILE A 57 0.55 5.99 4.80
N ARG A 58 1.63 5.20 4.80
CA ARG A 58 1.66 3.88 5.46
C ARG A 58 1.38 3.98 6.95
N GLU A 59 2.04 4.92 7.64
CA GLU A 59 1.81 5.17 9.07
C GLU A 59 0.34 5.52 9.36
N LEU A 60 -0.22 6.48 8.62
CA LEU A 60 -1.59 6.93 8.83
C LEU A 60 -2.60 5.81 8.58
N LEU A 61 -2.42 5.02 7.53
CA LEU A 61 -3.29 3.88 7.24
C LEU A 61 -3.21 2.82 8.35
N ALA A 62 -2.02 2.52 8.84
CA ALA A 62 -1.84 1.60 9.97
C ALA A 62 -2.58 2.09 11.23
N ILE A 63 -2.42 3.38 11.57
CA ILE A 63 -3.12 4.01 12.70
C ILE A 63 -4.64 3.89 12.54
N VAL A 64 -5.17 4.23 11.36
CA VAL A 64 -6.60 4.15 11.08
C VAL A 64 -7.14 2.74 11.28
N VAL A 65 -6.43 1.73 10.76
CA VAL A 65 -6.86 0.33 10.92
C VAL A 65 -6.84 -0.08 12.39
N VAL A 66 -5.79 0.27 13.14
CA VAL A 66 -5.71 -0.01 14.59
C VAL A 66 -6.89 0.62 15.34
N GLN A 67 -7.19 1.89 15.07
CA GLN A 67 -8.31 2.60 15.70
C GLN A 67 -9.67 1.97 15.37
N ARG A 68 -9.89 1.59 14.10
CA ARG A 68 -11.13 0.94 13.67
C ARG A 68 -11.32 -0.44 14.32
N ARG A 69 -10.24 -1.22 14.39
CA ARG A 69 -10.27 -2.52 15.07
C ARG A 69 -10.56 -2.37 16.56
N ALA A 70 -9.95 -1.38 17.22
CA ALA A 70 -10.23 -1.06 18.62
C ALA A 70 -11.69 -0.61 18.85
N ALA A 71 -12.32 0.01 17.84
CA ALA A 71 -13.73 0.39 17.83
C ALA A 71 -14.68 -0.78 17.47
N GLY A 72 -14.17 -2.02 17.30
CA GLY A 72 -14.98 -3.23 17.11
C GLY A 72 -15.00 -3.81 15.70
N ASP A 73 -14.32 -3.20 14.71
CA ASP A 73 -14.22 -3.76 13.35
C ASP A 73 -13.16 -4.87 13.29
N SER A 74 -13.52 -6.07 13.76
CA SER A 74 -12.61 -7.22 13.81
C SER A 74 -12.24 -7.77 12.41
N ASN A 75 -13.05 -7.49 11.39
CA ASN A 75 -12.86 -7.98 10.01
C ASN A 75 -12.07 -7.00 9.12
N LEU A 76 -11.46 -5.96 9.70
CA LEU A 76 -10.55 -5.05 9.03
C LEU A 76 -9.10 -5.46 9.31
N GLN A 77 -8.29 -5.62 8.26
CA GLN A 77 -6.89 -6.00 8.32
C GLN A 77 -6.02 -4.93 7.65
N TYR A 78 -4.75 -4.87 8.04
CA TYR A 78 -3.74 -4.02 7.39
C TYR A 78 -2.64 -4.89 6.81
N LEU A 79 -2.26 -4.61 5.57
CA LEU A 79 -1.10 -5.19 4.92
C LEU A 79 -0.15 -4.07 4.51
N HIS A 80 1.06 -4.09 5.04
CA HIS A 80 2.09 -3.13 4.66
C HIS A 80 2.54 -3.39 3.21
N GLY A 81 2.51 -2.35 2.36
CA GLY A 81 2.80 -2.50 0.94
C GLY A 81 4.19 -3.07 0.63
N HIS A 82 5.17 -2.82 1.49
CA HIS A 82 6.52 -3.41 1.36
C HIS A 82 6.55 -4.94 1.54
N GLU A 83 5.54 -5.54 2.16
CA GLU A 83 5.42 -6.99 2.22
C GLU A 83 5.03 -7.58 0.86
N LEU A 84 4.35 -6.79 0.02
CA LEU A 84 4.05 -7.16 -1.36
C LEU A 84 5.19 -6.82 -2.31
N PHE A 85 5.74 -5.60 -2.18
CA PHE A 85 6.81 -5.11 -3.03
C PHE A 85 7.62 -4.05 -2.25
N GLY A 86 8.81 -4.44 -1.80
CA GLY A 86 9.65 -3.66 -0.91
C GLY A 86 11.06 -3.39 -1.45
N ALA A 87 11.98 -3.00 -0.57
CA ALA A 87 13.34 -2.60 -0.95
C ALA A 87 14.13 -3.66 -1.73
N ALA A 88 13.86 -4.94 -1.49
CA ALA A 88 14.50 -6.04 -2.22
C ALA A 88 13.98 -6.22 -3.65
N ASP A 89 12.92 -5.51 -4.02
CA ASP A 89 12.24 -5.67 -5.32
C ASP A 89 12.47 -4.48 -6.26
N VAL A 90 13.24 -3.45 -5.85
CA VAL A 90 13.39 -2.18 -6.60
C VAL A 90 13.98 -2.36 -7.99
N ASP A 91 14.76 -3.40 -8.23
CA ASP A 91 15.32 -3.73 -9.55
C ASP A 91 14.22 -4.10 -10.58
N ASP A 92 13.03 -4.46 -10.10
CA ASP A 92 11.85 -4.72 -10.91
C ASP A 92 10.99 -3.47 -11.17
N LEU A 93 11.50 -2.26 -10.85
CA LEU A 93 10.92 -0.96 -11.20
C LEU A 93 11.72 -0.31 -12.35
N PRO A 94 11.50 -0.68 -13.62
CA PRO A 94 12.31 -0.18 -14.73
C PRO A 94 12.26 1.36 -14.87
N ASP A 95 11.15 1.97 -14.52
CA ASP A 95 10.96 3.42 -14.55
C ASP A 95 11.00 4.07 -13.14
N GLY A 96 11.31 3.29 -12.10
CA GLY A 96 11.35 3.75 -10.70
C GLY A 96 9.99 3.84 -10.00
N LEU A 97 8.90 3.52 -10.70
CA LEU A 97 7.53 3.64 -10.18
C LEU A 97 6.69 2.38 -10.40
N HIS A 98 6.70 1.83 -11.61
CA HIS A 98 5.82 0.73 -12.00
C HIS A 98 6.58 -0.60 -12.01
N PRO A 99 6.08 -1.62 -11.28
CA PRO A 99 6.64 -2.95 -11.36
C PRO A 99 6.54 -3.53 -12.78
N ASN A 100 7.58 -4.23 -13.20
CA ASN A 100 7.54 -5.04 -14.41
C ASN A 100 6.68 -6.31 -14.20
N SER A 101 6.54 -7.15 -15.23
CA SER A 101 5.72 -8.35 -15.16
C SER A 101 6.14 -9.32 -14.04
N ALA A 102 7.45 -9.47 -13.80
CA ALA A 102 7.97 -10.32 -12.72
C ALA A 102 7.63 -9.74 -11.33
N GLY A 103 7.74 -8.42 -11.17
CA GLY A 103 7.34 -7.71 -9.97
C GLY A 103 5.84 -7.89 -9.67
N TYR A 104 4.97 -7.70 -10.65
CA TYR A 104 3.53 -7.92 -10.47
C TYR A 104 3.19 -9.38 -10.14
N GLN A 105 3.85 -10.35 -10.78
CA GLN A 105 3.63 -11.76 -10.44
C GLN A 105 4.00 -12.04 -8.98
N ARG A 106 5.16 -11.57 -8.54
CA ARG A 106 5.63 -11.73 -7.16
C ARG A 106 4.69 -11.09 -6.15
N MET A 107 4.18 -9.87 -6.45
CA MET A 107 3.14 -9.22 -5.63
C MET A 107 1.90 -10.11 -5.49
N GLY A 108 1.42 -10.68 -6.60
CA GLY A 108 0.28 -11.58 -6.61
C GLY A 108 0.51 -12.83 -5.77
N GLU A 109 1.66 -13.47 -5.89
CA GLU A 109 2.04 -14.66 -5.10
C GLU A 109 2.10 -14.35 -3.60
N ARG A 110 2.71 -13.23 -3.22
CA ARG A 110 2.78 -12.78 -1.82
C ARG A 110 1.38 -12.45 -1.28
N PHE A 111 0.56 -11.75 -2.08
CA PHE A 111 -0.81 -11.45 -1.68
C PHE A 111 -1.65 -12.71 -1.48
N VAL A 112 -1.57 -13.69 -2.39
CA VAL A 112 -2.27 -14.97 -2.25
C VAL A 112 -1.82 -15.69 -0.98
N SER A 113 -0.52 -15.71 -0.72
CA SER A 113 0.04 -16.36 0.47
C SER A 113 -0.42 -15.70 1.78
N TYR A 114 -0.62 -14.38 1.78
CA TYR A 114 -1.15 -13.64 2.92
C TYR A 114 -2.67 -13.80 3.04
N ALA A 115 -3.39 -13.51 1.97
CA ALA A 115 -4.82 -13.29 2.03
C ALA A 115 -5.64 -14.59 2.09
N PHE A 116 -5.17 -15.64 1.43
CA PHE A 116 -5.88 -16.90 1.27
C PHE A 116 -5.26 -18.08 2.06
N ALA A 117 -4.25 -17.81 2.89
CA ALA A 117 -3.81 -18.78 3.89
C ALA A 117 -4.98 -19.19 4.80
N PRO A 118 -4.98 -20.38 5.43
CA PRO A 118 -6.05 -20.80 6.33
C PRO A 118 -6.39 -19.79 7.44
N SER A 119 -5.39 -19.07 7.94
CA SER A 119 -5.53 -17.97 8.92
C SER A 119 -5.61 -16.58 8.29
N GLY A 120 -5.58 -16.49 6.97
CA GLY A 120 -5.62 -15.20 6.24
C GLY A 120 -7.02 -14.59 6.23
N PRO A 121 -7.12 -13.27 5.92
CA PRO A 121 -8.39 -12.55 5.94
C PRO A 121 -9.47 -13.11 5.01
N PHE A 122 -9.07 -13.79 3.95
CA PHE A 122 -9.96 -14.45 2.98
C PHE A 122 -9.82 -15.97 2.99
N GLY A 123 -9.05 -16.52 3.95
CA GLY A 123 -8.90 -17.94 4.13
C GLY A 123 -10.22 -18.61 4.53
N ARG A 124 -10.42 -19.84 4.07
CA ARG A 124 -11.54 -20.64 4.56
C ARG A 124 -11.10 -21.34 5.84
N PRO A 125 -11.90 -21.28 6.92
CA PRO A 125 -11.64 -22.10 8.10
C PRO A 125 -11.48 -23.56 7.66
N VAL A 126 -10.42 -24.21 8.14
CA VAL A 126 -10.28 -25.65 7.99
C VAL A 126 -11.38 -26.27 8.85
N ALA A 127 -12.30 -26.99 8.21
CA ALA A 127 -13.38 -27.71 8.89
C ALA A 127 -12.83 -28.84 9.75
#